data_98f83e3f54435c9aa6722a187299b75c
#
_entry.id   98f83e3f54435c9aa6722a187299b75c
#
_cell.length_a   1.000
_cell.length_b   1.000
_cell.length_c   1.000
_cell.angle_alpha   90.00
_cell.angle_beta   90.00
_cell.angle_gamma   90.00
#
_symmetry.space_group_name_H-M   'P 1'
#
loop_
_entity.id
_entity.type
_entity.pdbx_description
1 polymer ?
#
loop_
_entity_poly.entity_id
_entity_poly.type
_entity_poly.pdbx_seq_one_letter_code
_entity_poly.pdbx_strand_id
1 'polypeptide(L)'
;VADQGGVVSANRGLSWSNWYNQPTAAMYHVTADNSFPYRLCGGQQDSGSACVASRSMDGMITFHDWHPVNIQEYGIAAPDPRNPDHVYGSQRSGVSYYDRTTKQSMQVGPDMSAKGPKGESLNRNVRTMPLHWSPVDNTTLFYASNAVWKSTDRAHSWTRISGDLTRQTWAVPA
;
A
#
# COMPACT_ATOMS: atom_id res chain seq x y z
N VAL A 1 27.16 9.78 -7.42
CA VAL A 1 26.03 10.58 -6.92
C VAL A 1 24.93 9.63 -6.52
N ALA A 2 24.32 9.83 -5.41
CA ALA A 2 23.21 9.04 -4.90
C ALA A 2 22.18 9.98 -4.29
N ASP A 3 20.93 9.67 -4.54
CA ASP A 3 19.74 10.29 -3.93
C ASP A 3 18.72 9.17 -3.76
N GLN A 4 17.74 9.03 -4.63
CA GLN A 4 16.82 7.89 -4.62
C GLN A 4 17.27 6.76 -5.56
N GLY A 5 18.51 6.77 -5.94
CA GLY A 5 19.20 5.80 -6.78
C GLY A 5 20.67 6.13 -6.86
N GLY A 6 21.45 5.26 -7.45
CA GLY A 6 22.88 5.44 -7.64
C GLY A 6 23.25 5.58 -9.10
N VAL A 7 24.10 6.54 -9.45
CA VAL A 7 24.69 6.65 -10.78
C VAL A 7 26.21 6.62 -10.69
N VAL A 8 26.82 5.97 -11.64
CA VAL A 8 28.28 5.79 -11.72
C VAL A 8 28.79 6.29 -13.06
N SER A 9 29.91 7.00 -13.05
CA SER A 9 30.67 7.36 -14.25
C SER A 9 32.01 6.63 -14.24
N ALA A 10 32.29 5.92 -15.32
CA ALA A 10 33.58 5.27 -15.55
C ALA A 10 34.55 6.13 -16.40
N ASN A 11 34.09 7.26 -16.90
CA ASN A 11 34.85 8.13 -17.82
C ASN A 11 34.93 9.58 -17.33
N ARG A 12 35.16 9.78 -16.04
CA ARG A 12 35.36 11.08 -15.39
C ARG A 12 34.21 12.07 -15.59
N GLY A 13 32.97 11.57 -15.60
CA GLY A 13 31.79 12.40 -15.70
C GLY A 13 31.29 12.74 -17.10
N LEU A 14 31.94 12.20 -18.14
CA LEU A 14 31.51 12.42 -19.53
C LEU A 14 30.20 11.69 -19.85
N SER A 15 29.95 10.56 -19.20
CA SER A 15 28.65 9.87 -19.23
C SER A 15 28.38 9.19 -17.88
N TRP A 16 27.12 8.89 -17.63
CA TRP A 16 26.64 8.33 -16.38
C TRP A 16 25.76 7.11 -16.65
N SER A 17 25.81 6.12 -15.76
CA SER A 17 24.85 5.02 -15.78
C SER A 17 23.44 5.53 -15.55
N ASN A 18 22.46 4.73 -15.96
CA ASN A 18 21.08 4.95 -15.54
C ASN A 18 20.96 4.72 -14.01
N TRP A 19 20.12 5.47 -13.34
CA TRP A 19 19.83 5.30 -11.89
C TRP A 19 18.94 4.08 -11.59
N TYR A 20 18.23 3.54 -12.60
CA TYR A 20 17.43 2.30 -12.49
C TYR A 20 18.26 1.02 -12.54
N ASN A 21 19.54 1.07 -12.21
CA ASN A 21 20.43 -0.07 -12.23
C ASN A 21 20.47 -0.88 -10.92
N GLN A 22 19.69 -0.48 -9.93
CA GLN A 22 19.62 -1.14 -8.62
C GLN A 22 18.17 -1.55 -8.35
N PRO A 23 17.86 -2.86 -8.33
CA PRO A 23 16.53 -3.36 -7.97
C PRO A 23 16.34 -3.33 -6.44
N THR A 24 16.34 -2.14 -5.87
CA THR A 24 16.21 -1.89 -4.43
C THR A 24 15.09 -0.90 -4.17
N ALA A 25 14.52 -0.95 -2.99
CA ALA A 25 13.46 -0.05 -2.55
C ALA A 25 13.55 0.24 -1.05
N ALA A 26 13.21 1.45 -0.66
CA ALA A 26 12.95 1.81 0.74
C ALA A 26 11.46 1.67 1.00
N MET A 27 11.01 0.47 1.34
CA MET A 27 9.61 0.21 1.64
C MET A 27 9.30 0.56 3.10
N TYR A 28 8.18 1.28 3.32
CA TYR A 28 7.69 1.57 4.67
C TYR A 28 7.09 0.35 5.34
N HIS A 29 6.34 -0.45 4.58
CA HIS A 29 5.72 -1.69 5.01
C HIS A 29 5.86 -2.74 3.92
N VAL A 30 6.03 -3.98 4.31
CA VAL A 30 6.16 -5.12 3.37
C VAL A 30 5.16 -6.20 3.74
N THR A 31 4.43 -6.66 2.75
CA THR A 31 3.49 -7.78 2.86
C THR A 31 3.84 -8.82 1.80
N ALA A 32 3.93 -10.08 2.18
CA ALA A 32 4.05 -11.17 1.22
C ALA A 32 2.67 -11.59 0.70
N ASP A 33 2.59 -11.96 -0.58
CA ASP A 33 1.40 -12.60 -1.15
C ASP A 33 1.49 -14.13 -1.10
N ASN A 34 0.43 -14.80 -1.57
CA ASN A 34 0.32 -16.26 -1.57
C ASN A 34 0.73 -16.89 -2.90
N SER A 35 1.36 -16.17 -3.82
CA SER A 35 1.84 -16.75 -5.08
C SER A 35 3.08 -17.63 -4.87
N PHE A 36 3.44 -18.39 -5.89
CA PHE A 36 4.70 -19.13 -5.90
C PHE A 36 5.43 -18.86 -7.24
N PRO A 37 6.64 -18.29 -7.23
CA PRO A 37 7.30 -17.64 -6.08
C PRO A 37 6.42 -16.54 -5.48
N TYR A 38 6.46 -16.36 -4.15
CA TYR A 38 5.72 -15.28 -3.52
C TYR A 38 6.30 -13.92 -3.91
N ARG A 39 5.47 -12.89 -3.82
CA ARG A 39 5.89 -11.51 -4.06
C ARG A 39 5.89 -10.73 -2.76
N LEU A 40 6.80 -9.78 -2.64
CA LEU A 40 6.85 -8.79 -1.59
C LEU A 40 6.25 -7.48 -2.12
N CYS A 41 5.23 -6.98 -1.45
CA CYS A 41 4.46 -5.83 -1.87
C CYS A 41 4.55 -4.71 -0.84
N GLY A 42 4.70 -3.46 -1.29
CA GLY A 42 4.71 -2.30 -0.40
C GLY A 42 4.78 -0.97 -1.12
N GLY A 43 4.53 0.10 -0.36
CA GLY A 43 4.79 1.47 -0.78
C GLY A 43 6.26 1.82 -0.54
N GLN A 44 6.88 2.48 -1.51
CA GLN A 44 8.27 2.93 -1.47
C GLN A 44 8.33 4.43 -1.16
N GLN A 45 9.31 4.81 -0.40
CA GLN A 45 9.57 6.24 -0.19
C GLN A 45 9.85 6.93 -1.53
N ASP A 46 9.08 7.99 -1.81
CA ASP A 46 9.20 8.89 -2.96
C ASP A 46 9.15 8.22 -4.36
N SER A 47 8.97 6.90 -4.43
CA SER A 47 9.09 6.14 -5.69
C SER A 47 7.84 5.30 -6.01
N GLY A 48 6.69 5.61 -5.40
CA GLY A 48 5.44 4.90 -5.65
C GLY A 48 5.35 3.59 -4.88
N SER A 49 4.93 2.53 -5.55
CA SER A 49 4.69 1.24 -4.89
C SER A 49 4.92 0.08 -5.85
N ALA A 50 5.32 -1.05 -5.33
CA ALA A 50 5.58 -2.23 -6.13
C ALA A 50 5.28 -3.53 -5.40
N CYS A 51 5.00 -4.58 -6.18
CA CYS A 51 5.18 -5.97 -5.80
C CYS A 51 6.35 -6.55 -6.59
N VAL A 52 7.26 -7.21 -5.90
CA VAL A 52 8.45 -7.82 -6.50
C VAL A 52 8.50 -9.30 -6.19
N ALA A 53 8.77 -10.14 -7.19
CA ALA A 53 8.90 -11.57 -7.00
C ALA A 53 10.12 -11.90 -6.12
N SER A 54 9.98 -12.88 -5.22
CA SER A 54 11.07 -13.34 -4.35
C SER A 54 12.15 -14.12 -5.11
N ARG A 55 11.85 -14.54 -6.33
CA ARG A 55 12.77 -15.23 -7.25
C ARG A 55 12.46 -14.81 -8.68
N SER A 56 13.51 -14.71 -9.49
CA SER A 56 13.40 -14.47 -10.93
C SER A 56 13.78 -15.73 -11.71
N MET A 57 13.26 -15.85 -12.92
CA MET A 57 13.67 -16.86 -13.90
C MET A 57 15.05 -16.57 -14.50
N ASP A 58 15.55 -15.34 -14.35
CA ASP A 58 16.82 -14.89 -14.90
C ASP A 58 18.01 -15.13 -13.96
N GLY A 59 17.81 -15.87 -12.87
CA GLY A 59 18.84 -16.17 -11.87
C GLY A 59 19.15 -15.04 -10.89
N MET A 60 18.65 -13.83 -11.17
CA MET A 60 18.73 -12.66 -10.28
C MET A 60 17.46 -11.83 -10.40
N ILE A 61 17.07 -11.14 -9.33
CA ILE A 61 15.97 -10.20 -9.37
C ILE A 61 16.41 -8.95 -10.14
N THR A 62 15.63 -8.60 -11.16
CA THR A 62 15.82 -7.38 -11.97
C THR A 62 14.55 -6.52 -11.88
N PHE A 63 14.56 -5.33 -12.46
CA PHE A 63 13.35 -4.50 -12.48
C PHE A 63 12.22 -5.10 -13.35
N HIS A 64 12.48 -6.11 -14.15
CA HIS A 64 11.42 -6.89 -14.83
C HIS A 64 10.56 -7.69 -13.86
N ASP A 65 11.06 -7.99 -12.68
CA ASP A 65 10.34 -8.69 -11.61
C ASP A 65 9.49 -7.74 -10.77
N TRP A 66 9.60 -6.43 -11.00
CA TRP A 66 8.89 -5.38 -10.30
C TRP A 66 7.59 -5.05 -11.02
N HIS A 67 6.49 -5.08 -10.28
CA HIS A 67 5.18 -4.70 -10.80
C HIS A 67 4.67 -3.52 -9.99
N PRO A 68 4.45 -2.35 -10.61
CA PRO A 68 3.85 -1.23 -9.91
C PRO A 68 2.45 -1.60 -9.44
N VAL A 69 2.09 -1.11 -8.26
CA VAL A 69 0.76 -1.22 -7.68
C VAL A 69 0.32 0.16 -7.19
N ASN A 70 -0.98 0.40 -7.09
CA ASN A 70 -1.48 1.73 -6.76
C ASN A 70 -1.63 1.91 -5.24
N ILE A 71 -0.51 2.03 -4.54
CA ILE A 71 -0.46 2.24 -3.08
C ILE A 71 0.33 3.51 -2.81
N GLN A 72 -0.08 4.32 -1.84
CA GLN A 72 0.74 5.45 -1.39
C GLN A 72 2.02 4.94 -0.72
N GLU A 73 3.05 5.78 -0.71
CA GLU A 73 4.37 5.43 -0.16
C GLU A 73 4.31 4.90 1.28
N TYR A 74 3.43 5.43 2.11
CA TYR A 74 3.25 4.98 3.53
C TYR A 74 2.18 3.92 3.68
N GLY A 75 1.54 3.53 2.58
CA GLY A 75 0.42 2.61 2.61
C GLY A 75 0.85 1.18 2.88
N ILE A 76 -0.10 0.41 3.37
CA ILE A 76 0.05 -1.02 3.55
C ILE A 76 -0.53 -1.71 2.32
N ALA A 77 0.26 -2.58 1.71
CA ALA A 77 -0.21 -3.49 0.67
C ALA A 77 -0.95 -4.66 1.31
N ALA A 78 -2.10 -5.01 0.76
CA ALA A 78 -2.89 -6.16 1.17
C ALA A 78 -3.30 -6.97 -0.09
N PRO A 79 -2.40 -7.81 -0.64
CA PRO A 79 -2.75 -8.71 -1.72
C PRO A 79 -3.91 -9.62 -1.34
N ASP A 80 -4.89 -9.84 -2.23
CA ASP A 80 -6.01 -10.74 -1.96
C ASP A 80 -5.48 -12.18 -1.77
N PRO A 81 -5.70 -12.82 -0.62
CA PRO A 81 -5.16 -14.15 -0.35
C PRO A 81 -5.73 -15.24 -1.27
N ARG A 82 -6.83 -14.97 -1.98
CA ARG A 82 -7.45 -15.90 -2.94
C ARG A 82 -7.03 -15.64 -4.38
N ASN A 83 -6.62 -14.41 -4.69
CA ASN A 83 -6.10 -14.03 -5.99
C ASN A 83 -5.05 -12.92 -5.83
N PRO A 84 -3.77 -13.28 -5.74
CA PRO A 84 -2.69 -12.34 -5.47
C PRO A 84 -2.40 -11.36 -6.62
N ASP A 85 -3.09 -11.47 -7.75
CA ASP A 85 -3.06 -10.45 -8.81
C ASP A 85 -3.94 -9.24 -8.49
N HIS A 86 -4.80 -9.35 -7.48
CA HIS A 86 -5.57 -8.25 -6.92
C HIS A 86 -4.85 -7.71 -5.67
N VAL A 87 -4.45 -6.46 -5.70
CA VAL A 87 -3.74 -5.83 -4.60
C VAL A 87 -4.54 -4.65 -4.08
N TYR A 88 -4.89 -4.70 -2.80
CA TYR A 88 -5.50 -3.58 -2.10
C TYR A 88 -4.40 -2.78 -1.41
N GLY A 89 -4.57 -1.47 -1.34
CA GLY A 89 -3.58 -0.60 -0.72
C GLY A 89 -4.21 0.48 0.13
N SER A 90 -3.69 0.70 1.33
CA SER A 90 -4.15 1.82 2.12
C SER A 90 -3.59 3.12 1.59
N GLN A 91 -4.42 4.16 1.60
CA GLN A 91 -4.08 5.52 1.21
C GLN A 91 -4.60 6.50 2.25
N ARG A 92 -4.11 7.74 2.22
CA ARG A 92 -4.60 8.81 3.09
C ARG A 92 -6.10 9.07 2.96
N SER A 93 -6.66 8.85 1.78
CA SER A 93 -8.06 9.08 1.43
C SER A 93 -8.92 7.82 1.46
N GLY A 94 -8.37 6.65 1.83
CA GLY A 94 -9.14 5.40 1.84
C GLY A 94 -8.35 4.19 1.40
N VAL A 95 -8.97 3.36 0.58
CA VAL A 95 -8.37 2.12 0.08
C VAL A 95 -8.39 2.13 -1.44
N SER A 96 -7.25 1.85 -2.06
CA SER A 96 -7.13 1.58 -3.49
C SER A 96 -7.23 0.08 -3.76
N TYR A 97 -7.63 -0.22 -4.96
CA TYR A 97 -7.58 -1.55 -5.56
C TYR A 97 -6.79 -1.48 -6.86
N TYR A 98 -5.96 -2.47 -7.12
CA TYR A 98 -5.20 -2.63 -8.34
C TYR A 98 -5.35 -4.06 -8.86
N ASP A 99 -5.70 -4.23 -10.12
CA ASP A 99 -5.70 -5.49 -10.84
C ASP A 99 -4.47 -5.58 -11.75
N ARG A 100 -3.58 -6.50 -11.44
CA ARG A 100 -2.33 -6.70 -12.17
C ARG A 100 -2.56 -7.20 -13.60
N THR A 101 -3.63 -7.91 -13.85
CA THR A 101 -3.93 -8.50 -15.19
C THR A 101 -4.41 -7.44 -16.17
N THR A 102 -5.26 -6.53 -15.72
CA THR A 102 -5.81 -5.44 -16.53
C THR A 102 -5.02 -4.15 -16.38
N LYS A 103 -4.14 -4.05 -15.36
CA LYS A 103 -3.39 -2.85 -14.96
C LYS A 103 -4.29 -1.66 -14.60
N GLN A 104 -5.51 -1.94 -14.20
CA GLN A 104 -6.46 -0.93 -13.77
C GLN A 104 -6.43 -0.73 -12.26
N SER A 105 -6.68 0.49 -11.86
CA SER A 105 -6.80 0.85 -10.45
C SER A 105 -8.05 1.68 -10.20
N MET A 106 -8.62 1.54 -8.99
CA MET A 106 -9.79 2.30 -8.56
C MET A 106 -9.76 2.53 -7.06
N GLN A 107 -10.53 3.51 -6.59
CA GLN A 107 -10.77 3.72 -5.16
C GLN A 107 -11.94 2.84 -4.72
N VAL A 108 -11.73 2.08 -3.65
CA VAL A 108 -12.70 1.11 -3.13
C VAL A 108 -12.87 1.23 -1.62
N GLY A 109 -12.35 2.28 -1.01
CA GLY A 109 -12.45 2.51 0.44
C GLY A 109 -13.85 2.86 0.92
N PRO A 110 -14.07 2.85 2.23
CA PRO A 110 -15.33 3.30 2.80
C PRO A 110 -15.57 4.79 2.52
N ASP A 111 -16.83 5.20 2.52
CA ASP A 111 -17.17 6.62 2.44
C ASP A 111 -16.69 7.36 3.70
N MET A 112 -15.71 8.22 3.51
CA MET A 112 -15.11 9.01 4.57
C MET A 112 -15.63 10.46 4.60
N SER A 113 -16.68 10.77 3.84
CA SER A 113 -17.21 12.13 3.68
C SER A 113 -18.08 12.60 4.84
N ALA A 114 -18.46 11.70 5.75
CA ALA A 114 -19.39 12.01 6.87
C ALA A 114 -18.91 13.22 7.70
N LYS A 115 -19.85 14.15 7.92
CA LYS A 115 -19.64 15.39 8.67
C LYS A 115 -20.47 15.40 9.94
N GLY A 116 -19.93 15.98 10.98
CA GLY A 116 -20.66 16.28 12.21
C GLY A 116 -21.55 17.53 12.08
N PRO A 117 -22.31 17.84 13.14
CA PRO A 117 -23.28 18.93 13.15
C PRO A 117 -22.66 20.33 12.89
N LYS A 118 -21.37 20.50 13.17
CA LYS A 118 -20.62 21.75 12.94
C LYS A 118 -19.81 21.73 11.64
N GLY A 119 -20.04 20.72 10.77
CA GLY A 119 -19.31 20.55 9.51
C GLY A 119 -17.92 19.94 9.64
N GLU A 120 -17.49 19.56 10.85
CA GLU A 120 -16.24 18.86 11.09
C GLU A 120 -16.25 17.45 10.49
N SER A 121 -15.09 16.96 10.06
CA SER A 121 -14.99 15.58 9.57
C SER A 121 -15.13 14.59 10.73
N LEU A 122 -16.05 13.65 10.62
CA LEU A 122 -16.19 12.54 11.57
C LEU A 122 -15.14 11.46 11.36
N ASN A 123 -14.46 11.47 10.22
CA ASN A 123 -13.38 10.56 9.90
C ASN A 123 -12.04 11.29 9.96
N ARG A 124 -11.11 10.73 10.72
CA ARG A 124 -9.77 11.27 10.89
C ARG A 124 -8.76 10.22 10.45
N ASN A 125 -7.91 10.64 9.52
CA ASN A 125 -6.91 9.78 8.92
C ASN A 125 -5.53 10.19 9.41
N VAL A 126 -4.67 9.21 9.64
CA VAL A 126 -3.24 9.39 9.85
C VAL A 126 -2.48 9.10 8.55
N ARG A 127 -1.17 9.26 8.56
CA ARG A 127 -0.33 9.03 7.39
C ARG A 127 -0.35 7.57 6.94
N THR A 128 -0.31 6.63 7.89
CA THR A 128 -0.35 5.18 7.64
C THR A 128 -1.65 4.63 8.20
N MET A 129 -2.49 4.12 7.32
CA MET A 129 -3.79 3.55 7.67
C MET A 129 -3.68 2.03 7.65
N PRO A 130 -3.99 1.33 8.75
CA PRO A 130 -4.00 -0.12 8.78
C PRO A 130 -4.98 -0.70 7.75
N LEU A 131 -4.48 -1.68 6.98
CA LEU A 131 -5.27 -2.46 6.03
C LEU A 131 -4.79 -3.90 6.09
N HIS A 132 -5.68 -4.85 6.37
CA HIS A 132 -5.28 -6.23 6.55
C HIS A 132 -6.42 -7.21 6.26
N TRP A 133 -6.10 -8.29 5.56
CA TRP A 133 -6.99 -9.43 5.43
C TRP A 133 -7.03 -10.22 6.73
N SER A 134 -8.21 -10.73 7.07
CA SER A 134 -8.36 -11.60 8.23
C SER A 134 -7.50 -12.86 8.07
N PRO A 135 -6.69 -13.23 9.05
CA PRO A 135 -5.92 -14.47 8.99
C PRO A 135 -6.78 -15.72 9.24
N VAL A 136 -7.99 -15.54 9.75
CA VAL A 136 -8.93 -16.65 10.07
C VAL A 136 -9.91 -16.86 8.93
N ASP A 137 -10.30 -15.78 8.27
CA ASP A 137 -11.26 -15.76 7.18
C ASP A 137 -10.69 -14.91 6.04
N ASN A 138 -10.21 -15.55 5.00
CA ASN A 138 -9.58 -14.90 3.85
C ASN A 138 -10.55 -14.13 2.95
N THR A 139 -11.81 -13.96 3.35
CA THR A 139 -12.82 -13.15 2.66
C THR A 139 -13.02 -11.78 3.29
N THR A 140 -12.57 -11.60 4.53
CA THR A 140 -12.76 -10.38 5.30
C THR A 140 -11.54 -9.47 5.22
N LEU A 141 -11.77 -8.24 4.78
CA LEU A 141 -10.78 -7.16 4.75
C LEU A 141 -11.13 -6.11 5.81
N PHE A 142 -10.14 -5.74 6.62
CA PHE A 142 -10.26 -4.69 7.64
C PHE A 142 -9.46 -3.47 7.21
N TYR A 143 -10.04 -2.30 7.43
CA TYR A 143 -9.41 -1.01 7.27
C TYR A 143 -9.67 -0.17 8.53
N ALA A 144 -8.68 0.60 8.97
CA ALA A 144 -8.85 1.45 10.14
C ALA A 144 -8.44 2.89 9.87
N SER A 145 -9.31 3.79 10.30
CA SER A 145 -9.08 5.23 10.50
C SER A 145 -9.15 5.53 12.00
N ASN A 146 -9.85 6.58 12.40
CA ASN A 146 -10.29 6.72 13.81
C ASN A 146 -11.35 5.67 14.20
N ALA A 147 -11.85 4.90 13.25
CA ALA A 147 -12.76 3.77 13.46
C ALA A 147 -12.33 2.58 12.60
N VAL A 148 -12.79 1.39 12.96
CA VAL A 148 -12.54 0.17 12.20
C VAL A 148 -13.70 -0.08 11.24
N TRP A 149 -13.34 -0.43 10.01
CA TRP A 149 -14.24 -0.78 8.92
C TRP A 149 -13.97 -2.21 8.48
N LYS A 150 -15.02 -2.89 8.10
CA LYS A 150 -14.99 -4.28 7.63
C LYS A 150 -15.67 -4.39 6.28
N SER A 151 -15.06 -5.10 5.35
CA SER A 151 -15.66 -5.56 4.10
C SER A 151 -15.56 -7.07 4.01
N THR A 152 -16.61 -7.73 3.49
CA THR A 152 -16.65 -9.17 3.23
C THR A 152 -16.91 -9.50 1.75
N ASP A 153 -16.95 -8.47 0.91
CA ASP A 153 -17.31 -8.54 -0.50
C ASP A 153 -16.23 -7.93 -1.42
N ARG A 154 -14.95 -8.05 -1.04
CA ARG A 154 -13.81 -7.50 -1.78
C ARG A 154 -13.83 -5.98 -1.91
N ALA A 155 -14.20 -5.30 -0.83
CA ALA A 155 -14.28 -3.85 -0.75
C ALA A 155 -15.35 -3.19 -1.64
N HIS A 156 -16.34 -3.95 -2.13
CA HIS A 156 -17.51 -3.37 -2.79
C HIS A 156 -18.41 -2.63 -1.81
N SER A 157 -18.46 -3.11 -0.56
CA SER A 157 -19.13 -2.40 0.53
C SER A 157 -18.35 -2.48 1.84
N TRP A 158 -18.60 -1.50 2.72
CA TRP A 158 -17.94 -1.39 4.01
C TRP A 158 -18.93 -1.15 5.12
N THR A 159 -18.73 -1.85 6.21
CA THR A 159 -19.48 -1.66 7.47
C THR A 159 -18.54 -1.12 8.53
N ARG A 160 -18.91 0.00 9.15
CA ARG A 160 -18.21 0.50 10.33
C ARG A 160 -18.56 -0.39 11.51
N ILE A 161 -17.55 -0.98 12.15
CA ILE A 161 -17.73 -1.97 13.23
C ILE A 161 -17.24 -1.45 14.59
N SER A 162 -16.73 -0.23 14.66
CA SER A 162 -16.36 0.39 15.94
C SER A 162 -16.87 1.82 16.05
N GLY A 163 -16.93 2.33 17.30
CA GLY A 163 -16.98 3.76 17.55
C GLY A 163 -15.66 4.46 17.20
N ASP A 164 -15.52 5.70 17.63
CA ASP A 164 -14.25 6.43 17.54
C ASP A 164 -13.28 5.86 18.58
N LEU A 165 -12.14 5.35 18.12
CA LEU A 165 -11.10 4.74 18.95
C LEU A 165 -9.99 5.70 19.33
N THR A 166 -10.05 6.95 18.87
CA THR A 166 -9.03 7.96 19.15
C THR A 166 -9.43 8.85 20.32
N ARG A 167 -8.44 9.52 20.93
CA ARG A 167 -8.72 10.55 21.92
C ARG A 167 -9.44 11.71 21.24
N GLN A 168 -10.61 12.08 21.76
CA GLN A 168 -11.42 13.20 21.25
C GLN A 168 -11.04 14.53 21.91
N THR A 169 -10.29 14.49 23.00
CA THR A 169 -9.83 15.68 23.72
C THR A 169 -8.35 15.94 23.44
N TRP A 170 -8.04 17.17 23.03
CA TRP A 170 -6.67 17.65 22.83
C TRP A 170 -6.05 18.20 24.12
N ALA A 171 -6.67 17.92 25.28
CA ALA A 171 -6.09 18.26 26.56
C ALA A 171 -4.78 17.48 26.72
N VAL A 172 -3.66 18.18 26.55
CA VAL A 172 -2.35 17.68 26.96
C VAL A 172 -2.41 17.52 28.46
N PRO A 173 -2.13 16.34 29.04
CA PRO A 173 -1.99 16.22 30.48
C PRO A 173 -0.91 17.19 30.94
N ALA A 174 -1.21 17.98 31.97
CA ALA A 174 -0.25 18.87 32.61
C ALA A 174 0.89 18.06 33.22
#